data_f282761092a9b4eb680cf72029bb5c3c
#
_entry.id   f282761092a9b4eb680cf72029bb5c3c
#
_cell.length_a   1.000
_cell.length_b   1.000
_cell.length_c   1.000
_cell.angle_alpha   90.00
_cell.angle_beta   90.00
_cell.angle_gamma   90.00
#
_symmetry.space_group_name_H-M   'P 1'
#
loop_
_entity.id
_entity.type
_entity.pdbx_description
1 polymer ?
#
loop_
_entity_poly.entity_id
_entity_poly.type
_entity_poly.pdbx_seq_one_letter_code
_entity_poly.pdbx_strand_id
1 'polypeptide(L)'
;SMNTQPPPNGRHDTQAAWPVMILAHNEEKHIVACLDSLFSAEPGRRFEIFVMANGCTDGTETVVNEYSRAHDGVNLISIPLGDKNNAWNVFVHDVVPLRVPDREIYFFMDGDARACRGALTEMANGLRENPYAHAASALPTSGRSMGRDRAEMLKDRGLVANLYSLRGNFVKELIRKKVRLPLKLEGDDGLLGALIKWDLDPGKPWDMNRIVPCPKAGFTFESFPWTSPSHWSAYWRRMVRYGRRKYEFELLGKKLKSEGIGALPADITELYPQSSTLKLRWAGIHTITNWVALQEMRRFCK
;
A
#
# COMPACT_ATOMS: atom_id res chain seq x y z
N SER A 1 13.28 -45.65 -24.44
CA SER A 1 13.77 -44.28 -24.23
C SER A 1 12.66 -43.30 -24.53
N MET A 2 11.89 -42.92 -23.51
CA MET A 2 10.85 -41.89 -23.61
C MET A 2 11.47 -40.57 -23.20
N ASN A 3 11.53 -39.69 -24.17
CA ASN A 3 12.05 -38.33 -24.03
C ASN A 3 10.91 -37.43 -23.49
N THR A 4 10.85 -37.22 -22.19
CA THR A 4 9.90 -36.26 -21.58
C THR A 4 10.52 -34.90 -21.56
N GLN A 5 10.20 -34.07 -22.57
CA GLN A 5 10.45 -32.65 -22.51
C GLN A 5 9.61 -32.02 -21.39
N PRO A 6 10.18 -31.09 -20.58
CA PRO A 6 9.37 -30.33 -19.64
C PRO A 6 8.37 -29.44 -20.41
N PRO A 7 7.20 -29.13 -19.81
CA PRO A 7 6.21 -28.28 -20.47
C PRO A 7 6.81 -26.88 -20.74
N PRO A 8 6.44 -26.25 -21.85
CA PRO A 8 6.94 -24.93 -22.16
C PRO A 8 6.55 -23.94 -21.07
N ASN A 9 7.54 -23.22 -20.56
CA ASN A 9 7.35 -22.06 -19.69
C ASN A 9 6.19 -21.23 -20.25
N GLY A 10 5.16 -21.01 -19.42
CA GLY A 10 4.04 -20.16 -19.78
C GLY A 10 4.59 -18.80 -20.24
N ARG A 11 4.43 -18.50 -21.51
CA ARG A 11 4.68 -17.17 -22.05
C ARG A 11 3.69 -16.26 -21.37
N HIS A 12 4.14 -15.52 -20.35
CA HIS A 12 3.37 -14.38 -19.87
C HIS A 12 3.15 -13.46 -21.07
N ASP A 13 1.90 -13.21 -21.38
CA ASP A 13 1.53 -12.31 -22.46
C ASP A 13 2.07 -10.91 -22.13
N THR A 14 3.19 -10.56 -22.77
CA THR A 14 3.85 -9.26 -22.60
C THR A 14 2.97 -8.10 -23.11
N GLN A 15 1.84 -8.42 -23.76
CA GLN A 15 0.84 -7.46 -24.23
C GLN A 15 -0.34 -7.30 -23.26
N ALA A 16 -0.43 -8.10 -22.18
CA ALA A 16 -1.51 -7.94 -21.21
C ALA A 16 -1.48 -6.55 -20.55
N ALA A 17 -2.66 -5.95 -20.39
CA ALA A 17 -2.79 -4.67 -19.71
C ALA A 17 -2.29 -4.76 -18.27
N TRP A 18 -1.59 -3.73 -17.80
CA TRP A 18 -1.11 -3.66 -16.43
C TRP A 18 -2.24 -3.28 -15.48
N PRO A 19 -2.54 -4.11 -14.49
CA PRO A 19 -3.52 -3.78 -13.46
C PRO A 19 -2.94 -2.76 -12.48
N VAL A 20 -3.67 -1.69 -12.25
CA VAL A 20 -3.31 -0.64 -11.28
C VAL A 20 -4.48 -0.40 -10.36
N MET A 21 -4.27 -0.58 -9.05
CA MET A 21 -5.21 -0.14 -8.03
C MET A 21 -4.85 1.28 -7.60
N ILE A 22 -5.83 2.17 -7.59
CA ILE A 22 -5.70 3.50 -7.02
C ILE A 22 -6.64 3.62 -5.84
N LEU A 23 -6.08 3.94 -4.65
CA LEU A 23 -6.88 4.25 -3.46
C LEU A 23 -7.27 5.74 -3.48
N ALA A 24 -8.56 6.03 -3.45
CA ALA A 24 -9.07 7.39 -3.45
C ALA A 24 -10.11 7.62 -2.34
N HIS A 25 -9.82 8.60 -1.48
CA HIS A 25 -10.75 9.11 -0.49
C HIS A 25 -10.73 10.63 -0.53
N ASN A 26 -11.79 11.24 -1.08
CA ASN A 26 -11.87 12.70 -1.25
C ASN A 26 -10.68 13.30 -2.01
N GLU A 27 -10.41 12.75 -3.19
CA GLU A 27 -9.31 13.15 -4.08
C GLU A 27 -9.78 13.91 -5.33
N GLU A 28 -10.93 14.59 -5.27
CA GLU A 28 -11.49 15.35 -6.38
C GLU A 28 -10.46 16.26 -7.07
N LYS A 29 -9.58 16.89 -6.29
CA LYS A 29 -8.56 17.83 -6.79
C LYS A 29 -7.33 17.16 -7.38
N HIS A 30 -7.05 15.90 -7.04
CA HIS A 30 -5.79 15.23 -7.35
C HIS A 30 -5.93 14.05 -8.29
N ILE A 31 -7.10 13.42 -8.35
CA ILE A 31 -7.29 12.14 -9.03
C ILE A 31 -7.02 12.20 -10.54
N VAL A 32 -7.37 13.29 -11.21
CA VAL A 32 -7.10 13.45 -12.66
C VAL A 32 -5.60 13.50 -12.91
N ALA A 33 -4.85 14.28 -12.13
CA ALA A 33 -3.39 14.36 -12.26
C ALA A 33 -2.71 13.03 -11.94
N CYS A 34 -3.25 12.27 -10.99
CA CYS A 34 -2.80 10.91 -10.69
C CYS A 34 -2.99 9.99 -11.91
N LEU A 35 -4.19 9.96 -12.49
CA LEU A 35 -4.51 9.16 -13.67
C LEU A 35 -3.67 9.56 -14.88
N ASP A 36 -3.60 10.85 -15.20
CA ASP A 36 -2.79 11.38 -16.30
C ASP A 36 -1.32 11.00 -16.15
N SER A 37 -0.80 10.98 -14.92
CA SER A 37 0.60 10.63 -14.66
C SER A 37 0.93 9.20 -15.08
N LEU A 38 0.00 8.25 -14.96
CA LEU A 38 0.21 6.87 -15.38
C LEU A 38 0.38 6.77 -16.90
N PHE A 39 -0.49 7.41 -17.67
CA PHE A 39 -0.38 7.41 -19.13
C PHE A 39 0.86 8.17 -19.62
N SER A 40 1.23 9.24 -18.95
CA SER A 40 2.46 9.99 -19.26
C SER A 40 3.72 9.26 -18.86
N ALA A 41 3.70 8.53 -17.74
CA ALA A 41 4.85 7.77 -17.27
C ALA A 41 5.18 6.60 -18.19
N GLU A 42 4.18 5.96 -18.79
CA GLU A 42 4.31 4.75 -19.59
C GLU A 42 3.60 4.90 -20.94
N PRO A 43 4.17 5.71 -21.86
CA PRO A 43 3.54 5.95 -23.18
C PRO A 43 3.33 4.64 -23.96
N GLY A 44 2.13 4.46 -24.49
CA GLY A 44 1.75 3.27 -25.26
C GLY A 44 1.45 2.02 -24.43
N ARG A 45 1.59 2.07 -23.13
CA ARG A 45 1.22 0.96 -22.25
C ARG A 45 -0.30 0.90 -22.08
N ARG A 46 -0.86 -0.29 -22.20
CA ARG A 46 -2.26 -0.54 -21.84
C ARG A 46 -2.39 -0.76 -20.35
N PHE A 47 -3.40 -0.15 -19.74
CA PHE A 47 -3.73 -0.28 -18.34
C PHE A 47 -5.13 -0.84 -18.12
N GLU A 48 -5.30 -1.51 -17.00
CA GLU A 48 -6.57 -1.81 -16.37
C GLU A 48 -6.56 -1.19 -14.97
N ILE A 49 -7.05 0.04 -14.89
CA ILE A 49 -7.01 0.87 -13.67
C ILE A 49 -8.32 0.71 -12.92
N PHE A 50 -8.21 0.46 -11.62
CA PHE A 50 -9.34 0.40 -10.70
C PHE A 50 -9.18 1.49 -9.65
N VAL A 51 -9.99 2.54 -9.76
CA VAL A 51 -10.05 3.58 -8.75
C VAL A 51 -11.02 3.14 -7.66
N MET A 52 -10.45 2.78 -6.50
CA MET A 52 -11.18 2.32 -5.33
C MET A 52 -11.60 3.55 -4.52
N ALA A 53 -12.74 4.15 -4.88
CA ALA A 53 -13.29 5.31 -4.20
C ALA A 53 -13.96 4.85 -2.90
N ASN A 54 -13.31 5.11 -1.76
CA ASN A 54 -13.78 4.64 -0.48
C ASN A 54 -14.26 5.81 0.40
N GLY A 55 -15.53 5.78 0.77
CA GLY A 55 -16.17 6.76 1.64
C GLY A 55 -16.06 8.20 1.14
N CYS A 56 -16.06 8.42 -0.18
CA CYS A 56 -15.98 9.75 -0.75
C CYS A 56 -17.26 10.55 -0.50
N THR A 57 -17.09 11.81 -0.10
CA THR A 57 -18.16 12.78 0.13
C THR A 57 -18.04 14.01 -0.77
N ASP A 58 -16.95 14.11 -1.55
CA ASP A 58 -16.72 15.14 -2.56
C ASP A 58 -17.06 14.64 -3.97
N GLY A 59 -16.62 15.35 -5.02
CA GLY A 59 -16.85 15.01 -6.41
C GLY A 59 -15.91 13.93 -7.00
N THR A 60 -15.13 13.22 -6.20
CA THR A 60 -14.16 12.23 -6.69
C THR A 60 -14.79 11.21 -7.63
N GLU A 61 -15.91 10.60 -7.26
CA GLU A 61 -16.55 9.57 -8.09
C GLU A 61 -17.08 10.14 -9.41
N THR A 62 -17.64 11.35 -9.38
CA THR A 62 -18.11 12.04 -10.61
C THR A 62 -16.95 12.29 -11.55
N VAL A 63 -15.85 12.82 -11.04
CA VAL A 63 -14.64 13.11 -11.83
C VAL A 63 -14.06 11.83 -12.45
N VAL A 64 -13.98 10.75 -11.69
CA VAL A 64 -13.48 9.46 -12.21
C VAL A 64 -14.41 8.87 -13.25
N ASN A 65 -15.73 8.96 -13.07
CA ASN A 65 -16.70 8.53 -14.09
C ASN A 65 -16.56 9.31 -15.39
N GLU A 66 -16.39 10.62 -15.32
CA GLU A 66 -16.15 11.44 -16.51
C GLU A 66 -14.85 11.07 -17.21
N TYR A 67 -13.78 10.89 -16.44
CA TYR A 67 -12.48 10.47 -16.95
C TYR A 67 -12.55 9.10 -17.65
N SER A 68 -13.28 8.14 -17.09
CA SER A 68 -13.42 6.79 -17.63
C SER A 68 -14.14 6.76 -18.98
N ARG A 69 -15.01 7.73 -19.27
CA ARG A 69 -15.68 7.83 -20.57
C ARG A 69 -14.72 8.18 -21.71
N ALA A 70 -13.65 8.90 -21.40
CA ALA A 70 -12.65 9.34 -22.38
C ALA A 70 -11.40 8.43 -22.42
N HIS A 71 -11.25 7.51 -21.46
CA HIS A 71 -10.06 6.68 -21.32
C HIS A 71 -10.44 5.22 -21.05
N ASP A 72 -10.28 4.39 -22.07
CA ASP A 72 -10.49 2.95 -21.93
C ASP A 72 -9.57 2.35 -20.85
N GLY A 73 -10.10 1.37 -20.13
CA GLY A 73 -9.35 0.68 -19.07
C GLY A 73 -9.36 1.38 -17.71
N VAL A 74 -10.06 2.51 -17.56
CA VAL A 74 -10.28 3.16 -16.26
C VAL A 74 -11.64 2.77 -15.70
N ASN A 75 -11.66 2.19 -14.51
CA ASN A 75 -12.86 1.68 -13.84
C ASN A 75 -13.01 2.33 -12.45
N LEU A 76 -14.23 2.77 -12.15
CA LEU A 76 -14.61 3.22 -10.81
C LEU A 76 -15.19 2.06 -10.01
N ILE A 77 -14.65 1.85 -8.82
CA ILE A 77 -15.23 0.95 -7.80
C ILE A 77 -15.64 1.82 -6.60
N SER A 78 -16.94 2.00 -6.42
CA SER A 78 -17.49 2.78 -5.31
C SER A 78 -17.65 1.91 -4.08
N ILE A 79 -17.05 2.34 -2.96
CA ILE A 79 -17.10 1.64 -1.67
C ILE A 79 -17.64 2.61 -0.63
N PRO A 80 -18.79 2.32 0.01
CA PRO A 80 -19.38 3.23 1.01
C PRO A 80 -18.50 3.42 2.24
N LEU A 81 -17.79 2.37 2.68
CA LEU A 81 -16.92 2.43 3.85
C LEU A 81 -15.66 3.22 3.55
N GLY A 82 -15.42 4.28 4.31
CA GLY A 82 -14.21 5.10 4.24
C GLY A 82 -13.05 4.47 5.01
N ASP A 83 -12.48 3.41 4.49
CA ASP A 83 -11.32 2.71 5.05
C ASP A 83 -10.45 2.19 3.91
N LYS A 84 -9.22 2.67 3.84
CA LYS A 84 -8.29 2.29 2.75
C LYS A 84 -7.90 0.82 2.79
N ASN A 85 -7.82 0.22 3.97
CA ASN A 85 -7.48 -1.20 4.12
C ASN A 85 -8.62 -2.08 3.61
N ASN A 86 -9.87 -1.68 3.88
CA ASN A 86 -11.03 -2.33 3.29
C ASN A 86 -11.00 -2.22 1.75
N ALA A 87 -10.71 -1.05 1.21
CA ALA A 87 -10.60 -0.85 -0.24
C ALA A 87 -9.49 -1.72 -0.85
N TRP A 88 -8.35 -1.83 -0.21
CA TRP A 88 -7.27 -2.74 -0.60
C TRP A 88 -7.73 -4.20 -0.58
N ASN A 89 -8.41 -4.61 0.49
CA ASN A 89 -8.95 -5.97 0.61
C ASN A 89 -9.97 -6.28 -0.49
N VAL A 90 -10.87 -5.35 -0.80
CA VAL A 90 -11.84 -5.49 -1.89
C VAL A 90 -11.13 -5.67 -3.23
N PHE A 91 -10.10 -4.86 -3.50
CA PHE A 91 -9.33 -5.02 -4.73
C PHE A 91 -8.69 -6.41 -4.83
N VAL A 92 -7.92 -6.80 -3.83
CA VAL A 92 -7.14 -8.05 -3.86
C VAL A 92 -8.05 -9.29 -3.88
N HIS A 93 -9.11 -9.31 -3.07
CA HIS A 93 -9.91 -10.52 -2.87
C HIS A 93 -11.16 -10.61 -3.74
N ASP A 94 -11.69 -9.47 -4.21
CA ASP A 94 -12.93 -9.45 -4.98
C ASP A 94 -12.69 -9.01 -6.44
N VAL A 95 -11.91 -7.95 -6.66
CA VAL A 95 -11.66 -7.43 -8.02
C VAL A 95 -10.65 -8.28 -8.79
N VAL A 96 -9.51 -8.59 -8.18
CA VAL A 96 -8.44 -9.36 -8.87
C VAL A 96 -8.95 -10.70 -9.40
N PRO A 97 -9.62 -11.56 -8.61
CA PRO A 97 -10.08 -12.86 -9.12
C PRO A 97 -11.09 -12.77 -10.26
N LEU A 98 -11.91 -11.72 -10.27
CA LEU A 98 -13.01 -11.57 -11.24
C LEU A 98 -12.60 -10.80 -12.51
N ARG A 99 -11.68 -9.86 -12.39
CA ARG A 99 -11.40 -8.89 -13.45
C ARG A 99 -10.00 -9.02 -14.03
N VAL A 100 -9.01 -9.28 -13.20
CA VAL A 100 -7.58 -9.30 -13.60
C VAL A 100 -6.82 -10.48 -12.97
N PRO A 101 -7.32 -11.72 -13.09
CA PRO A 101 -6.59 -12.87 -12.59
C PRO A 101 -5.30 -13.07 -13.41
N ASP A 102 -4.34 -13.75 -12.83
CA ASP A 102 -3.13 -14.25 -13.52
C ASP A 102 -2.26 -13.19 -14.20
N ARG A 103 -2.14 -12.00 -13.61
CA ARG A 103 -1.16 -11.01 -14.05
C ARG A 103 0.21 -11.27 -13.42
N GLU A 104 1.26 -10.93 -14.17
CA GLU A 104 2.65 -11.02 -13.68
C GLU A 104 2.91 -10.10 -12.50
N ILE A 105 2.37 -8.88 -12.57
CA ILE A 105 2.60 -7.80 -11.62
C ILE A 105 1.31 -7.02 -11.43
N TYR A 106 1.06 -6.59 -10.19
CA TYR A 106 -0.01 -5.67 -9.82
C TYR A 106 0.60 -4.41 -9.23
N PHE A 107 0.12 -3.25 -9.65
CA PHE A 107 0.58 -1.94 -9.17
C PHE A 107 -0.46 -1.33 -8.23
N PHE A 108 0.04 -0.62 -7.23
CA PHE A 108 -0.77 0.00 -6.18
C PHE A 108 -0.32 1.45 -6.01
N MET A 109 -1.28 2.37 -5.96
CA MET A 109 -0.98 3.80 -5.95
C MET A 109 -2.01 4.57 -5.11
N ASP A 110 -1.56 5.61 -4.41
CA ASP A 110 -2.46 6.56 -3.76
C ASP A 110 -2.99 7.58 -4.78
N GLY A 111 -4.24 8.01 -4.60
CA GLY A 111 -4.95 8.91 -5.54
C GLY A 111 -4.42 10.35 -5.60
N ASP A 112 -3.55 10.75 -4.68
CA ASP A 112 -2.85 12.03 -4.65
C ASP A 112 -1.40 11.96 -5.15
N ALA A 113 -0.91 10.76 -5.47
CA ALA A 113 0.43 10.57 -6.01
C ALA A 113 0.45 10.70 -7.54
N ARG A 114 1.62 10.99 -8.06
CA ARG A 114 1.91 11.08 -9.50
C ARG A 114 3.12 10.24 -9.82
N ALA A 115 2.99 9.31 -10.76
CA ALA A 115 4.09 8.49 -11.23
C ALA A 115 5.05 9.32 -12.09
N CYS A 116 6.34 9.18 -11.85
CA CYS A 116 7.37 9.74 -12.74
C CYS A 116 7.58 8.85 -13.95
N ARG A 117 8.18 9.41 -15.01
CA ARG A 117 8.41 8.69 -16.26
C ARG A 117 9.16 7.38 -16.03
N GLY A 118 8.59 6.29 -16.58
CA GLY A 118 9.18 4.96 -16.51
C GLY A 118 9.09 4.27 -15.15
N ALA A 119 8.40 4.85 -14.16
CA ALA A 119 8.37 4.32 -12.80
C ALA A 119 7.82 2.88 -12.71
N LEU A 120 6.75 2.57 -13.45
CA LEU A 120 6.16 1.24 -13.43
C LEU A 120 7.05 0.23 -14.16
N THR A 121 7.64 0.64 -15.29
CA THR A 121 8.61 -0.17 -16.02
C THR A 121 9.82 -0.50 -15.16
N GLU A 122 10.37 0.45 -14.41
CA GLU A 122 11.49 0.22 -13.49
C GLU A 122 11.14 -0.78 -12.38
N MET A 123 9.95 -0.68 -11.80
CA MET A 123 9.50 -1.66 -10.80
C MET A 123 9.28 -3.05 -11.41
N ALA A 124 8.70 -3.13 -12.61
CA ALA A 124 8.54 -4.40 -13.32
C ALA A 124 9.88 -5.06 -13.61
N ASN A 125 10.86 -4.29 -14.10
CA ASN A 125 12.23 -4.78 -14.34
C ASN A 125 12.89 -5.21 -13.04
N GLY A 126 12.76 -4.43 -11.97
CA GLY A 126 13.28 -4.78 -10.65
C GLY A 126 12.78 -6.14 -10.16
N LEU A 127 11.49 -6.44 -10.35
CA LEU A 127 10.94 -7.75 -10.01
C LEU A 127 11.43 -8.86 -10.95
N ARG A 128 11.58 -8.61 -12.24
CA ARG A 128 12.06 -9.60 -13.20
C ARG A 128 13.52 -9.96 -12.96
N GLU A 129 14.34 -8.99 -12.62
CA GLU A 129 15.77 -9.17 -12.30
C GLU A 129 15.99 -9.83 -10.92
N ASN A 130 15.00 -9.77 -10.04
CA ASN A 130 15.03 -10.34 -8.70
C ASN A 130 13.89 -11.36 -8.49
N PRO A 131 13.97 -12.57 -9.04
CA PRO A 131 12.89 -13.55 -8.99
C PRO A 131 12.45 -13.93 -7.58
N TYR A 132 13.34 -13.74 -6.62
CA TYR A 132 13.12 -14.01 -5.20
C TYR A 132 12.25 -12.95 -4.50
N ALA A 133 12.21 -11.73 -5.02
CA ALA A 133 11.44 -10.66 -4.43
C ALA A 133 9.93 -10.79 -4.70
N HIS A 134 9.12 -10.41 -3.73
CA HIS A 134 7.66 -10.37 -3.83
C HIS A 134 7.12 -9.00 -4.21
N ALA A 135 7.87 -7.95 -3.93
CA ALA A 135 7.46 -6.57 -4.15
C ALA A 135 8.59 -5.71 -4.68
N ALA A 136 8.22 -4.65 -5.39
CA ALA A 136 9.10 -3.55 -5.72
C ALA A 136 8.50 -2.24 -5.24
N SER A 137 9.34 -1.34 -4.75
CA SER A 137 8.92 -0.06 -4.21
C SER A 137 9.50 1.09 -5.02
N ALA A 138 8.66 2.05 -5.39
CA ALA A 138 9.10 3.34 -5.90
C ALA A 138 9.61 4.22 -4.75
N LEU A 139 10.35 5.28 -5.08
CA LEU A 139 10.91 6.21 -4.11
C LEU A 139 10.42 7.64 -4.38
N PRO A 140 10.23 8.45 -3.33
CA PRO A 140 9.80 9.83 -3.51
C PRO A 140 10.86 10.66 -4.24
N THR A 141 10.43 11.53 -5.17
CA THR A 141 11.26 12.49 -5.88
C THR A 141 10.91 13.94 -5.52
N SER A 142 9.97 14.11 -4.60
CA SER A 142 9.55 15.40 -4.08
C SER A 142 9.30 15.33 -2.57
N GLY A 143 9.17 16.49 -1.93
CA GLY A 143 8.94 16.59 -0.49
C GLY A 143 10.17 17.09 0.27
N ARG A 144 9.94 17.69 1.46
CA ARG A 144 11.00 18.32 2.27
C ARG A 144 12.00 17.31 2.85
N SER A 145 11.54 16.11 3.17
CA SER A 145 12.36 15.04 3.74
C SER A 145 12.85 14.03 2.70
N MET A 146 12.71 14.34 1.41
CA MET A 146 12.96 13.40 0.30
C MET A 146 14.29 12.64 0.42
N GLY A 147 15.38 13.34 0.68
CA GLY A 147 16.71 12.71 0.77
C GLY A 147 16.81 11.70 1.91
N ARG A 148 16.27 12.05 3.08
CA ARG A 148 16.23 11.18 4.25
C ARG A 148 15.28 10.00 4.01
N ASP A 149 14.09 10.25 3.49
CA ASP A 149 13.09 9.23 3.23
C ASP A 149 13.60 8.21 2.22
N ARG A 150 14.27 8.65 1.16
CA ARG A 150 14.93 7.76 0.19
C ARG A 150 16.02 6.91 0.84
N ALA A 151 16.86 7.50 1.67
CA ALA A 151 17.93 6.80 2.36
C ALA A 151 17.39 5.72 3.33
N GLU A 152 16.35 6.06 4.10
CA GLU A 152 15.67 5.11 4.99
C GLU A 152 15.02 3.96 4.20
N MET A 153 14.33 4.26 3.11
CA MET A 153 13.69 3.24 2.26
C MET A 153 14.71 2.30 1.63
N LEU A 154 15.84 2.81 1.16
CA LEU A 154 16.93 1.99 0.62
C LEU A 154 17.55 1.09 1.70
N LYS A 155 17.69 1.60 2.92
CA LYS A 155 18.24 0.86 4.05
C LYS A 155 17.28 -0.19 4.58
N ASP A 156 16.03 0.19 4.83
CA ASP A 156 15.04 -0.64 5.51
C ASP A 156 14.20 -1.47 4.55
N ARG A 157 14.30 -1.19 3.25
CA ARG A 157 13.50 -1.83 2.19
C ARG A 157 12.01 -1.88 2.53
N GLY A 158 11.48 -0.73 2.96
CA GLY A 158 10.06 -0.57 3.25
C GLY A 158 9.22 -0.40 1.99
N LEU A 159 7.93 -0.66 2.11
CA LEU A 159 6.95 -0.22 1.12
C LEU A 159 6.49 1.19 1.42
N VAL A 160 6.14 1.92 0.37
CA VAL A 160 5.46 3.21 0.47
C VAL A 160 4.12 3.11 -0.24
N ALA A 161 3.04 3.40 0.46
CA ALA A 161 1.69 3.32 -0.07
C ALA A 161 1.47 4.17 -1.33
N ASN A 162 2.27 5.24 -1.51
CA ASN A 162 2.16 6.13 -2.67
C ASN A 162 2.32 5.43 -4.01
N LEU A 163 3.29 4.52 -4.14
CA LEU A 163 3.49 3.71 -5.35
C LEU A 163 4.37 2.49 -5.07
N TYR A 164 3.82 1.30 -5.27
CA TYR A 164 4.56 0.04 -5.19
C TYR A 164 3.94 -1.02 -6.11
N SER A 165 4.60 -2.14 -6.25
CA SER A 165 4.09 -3.28 -7.02
C SER A 165 4.25 -4.58 -6.25
N LEU A 166 3.36 -5.52 -6.50
CA LEU A 166 3.42 -6.89 -5.98
C LEU A 166 3.52 -7.88 -7.14
N ARG A 167 4.35 -8.90 -6.96
CA ARG A 167 4.42 -10.03 -7.88
C ARG A 167 3.10 -10.79 -7.91
N GLY A 168 2.66 -11.20 -9.08
CA GLY A 168 1.39 -11.91 -9.25
C GLY A 168 1.27 -13.17 -8.41
N ASN A 169 2.35 -13.96 -8.29
CA ASN A 169 2.34 -15.16 -7.45
C ASN A 169 2.16 -14.83 -5.97
N PHE A 170 2.70 -13.71 -5.49
CA PHE A 170 2.48 -13.27 -4.12
C PHE A 170 1.02 -12.85 -3.89
N VAL A 171 0.42 -12.15 -4.86
CA VAL A 171 -1.02 -11.81 -4.79
C VAL A 171 -1.89 -13.06 -4.76
N LYS A 172 -1.57 -14.08 -5.55
CA LYS A 172 -2.25 -15.38 -5.50
C LYS A 172 -2.17 -16.02 -4.11
N GLU A 173 -1.01 -15.95 -3.46
CA GLU A 173 -0.84 -16.47 -2.09
C GLU A 173 -1.64 -15.68 -1.06
N LEU A 174 -1.70 -14.35 -1.18
CA LEU A 174 -2.58 -13.52 -0.35
C LEU A 174 -4.04 -13.96 -0.45
N ILE A 175 -4.51 -14.20 -1.67
CA ILE A 175 -5.88 -14.65 -1.94
C ILE A 175 -6.09 -16.06 -1.39
N ARG A 176 -5.21 -16.99 -1.70
CA ARG A 176 -5.30 -18.39 -1.26
C ARG A 176 -5.32 -18.51 0.26
N LYS A 177 -4.49 -17.76 0.94
CA LYS A 177 -4.40 -17.74 2.41
C LYS A 177 -5.44 -16.84 3.06
N LYS A 178 -6.26 -16.14 2.28
CA LYS A 178 -7.28 -15.18 2.75
C LYS A 178 -6.70 -14.09 3.65
N VAL A 179 -5.51 -13.60 3.30
CA VAL A 179 -4.82 -12.55 4.07
C VAL A 179 -5.45 -11.21 3.77
N ARG A 180 -6.05 -10.59 4.79
CA ARG A 180 -6.70 -9.28 4.72
C ARG A 180 -6.02 -8.31 5.67
N LEU A 181 -5.90 -7.06 5.25
CA LEU A 181 -5.41 -6.00 6.14
C LEU A 181 -6.50 -5.64 7.16
N PRO A 182 -6.15 -5.51 8.44
CA PRO A 182 -7.11 -5.11 9.46
C PRO A 182 -7.71 -3.73 9.16
N LEU A 183 -9.03 -3.58 9.32
CA LEU A 183 -9.68 -2.29 9.24
C LEU A 183 -9.11 -1.34 10.30
N LYS A 184 -9.12 -0.05 10.01
CA LYS A 184 -8.65 1.04 10.89
C LYS A 184 -7.18 1.00 11.28
N LEU A 185 -6.40 0.02 10.81
CA LEU A 185 -4.97 -0.03 11.06
C LEU A 185 -4.27 1.20 10.45
N GLU A 186 -3.51 1.91 11.25
CA GLU A 186 -2.62 2.97 10.78
C GLU A 186 -1.32 2.35 10.25
N GLY A 187 -0.97 2.62 9.00
CA GLY A 187 0.27 2.09 8.42
C GLY A 187 0.18 0.67 7.87
N ASP A 188 -0.81 0.47 7.02
CA ASP A 188 -1.01 -0.72 6.20
C ASP A 188 0.23 -1.13 5.41
N ASP A 189 0.97 -0.16 4.86
CA ASP A 189 2.23 -0.34 4.16
C ASP A 189 3.30 -1.03 5.04
N GLY A 190 3.37 -0.68 6.30
CA GLY A 190 4.28 -1.32 7.26
C GLY A 190 3.90 -2.77 7.54
N LEU A 191 2.61 -3.06 7.74
CA LEU A 191 2.15 -4.44 7.91
C LEU A 191 2.39 -5.26 6.65
N LEU A 192 2.01 -4.74 5.48
CA LEU A 192 2.22 -5.44 4.22
C LEU A 192 3.71 -5.71 3.99
N GLY A 193 4.57 -4.72 4.26
CA GLY A 193 6.02 -4.89 4.19
C GLY A 193 6.54 -5.99 5.10
N ALA A 194 6.03 -6.09 6.33
CA ALA A 194 6.38 -7.17 7.25
C ALA A 194 5.92 -8.54 6.73
N LEU A 195 4.68 -8.64 6.24
CA LEU A 195 4.14 -9.87 5.67
C LEU A 195 4.95 -10.35 4.46
N ILE A 196 5.43 -9.42 3.63
CA ILE A 196 6.31 -9.73 2.50
C ILE A 196 7.65 -10.28 2.99
N LYS A 197 8.31 -9.60 3.93
CA LYS A 197 9.62 -9.98 4.47
C LYS A 197 9.58 -11.31 5.22
N TRP A 198 8.45 -11.68 5.78
CA TRP A 198 8.21 -13.00 6.38
C TRP A 198 7.72 -14.07 5.39
N ASP A 199 7.57 -13.72 4.13
CA ASP A 199 6.97 -14.63 3.13
C ASP A 199 5.62 -15.22 3.62
N LEU A 200 4.78 -14.35 4.16
CA LEU A 200 3.47 -14.66 4.76
C LEU A 200 3.51 -15.65 5.95
N ASP A 201 4.66 -15.87 6.55
CA ASP A 201 4.83 -16.73 7.72
C ASP A 201 5.70 -16.04 8.79
N PRO A 202 5.09 -15.50 9.86
CA PRO A 202 5.83 -14.83 10.94
C PRO A 202 6.83 -15.72 11.68
N GLY A 203 6.77 -17.05 11.49
CA GLY A 203 7.74 -18.01 11.99
C GLY A 203 9.02 -18.09 11.18
N LYS A 204 9.00 -17.55 9.94
CA LYS A 204 10.19 -17.52 9.09
C LYS A 204 11.13 -16.36 9.45
N PRO A 205 12.43 -16.45 9.10
CA PRO A 205 13.35 -15.34 9.24
C PRO A 205 12.87 -14.11 8.46
N TRP A 206 13.15 -12.92 9.04
CA TRP A 206 12.93 -11.65 8.38
C TRP A 206 13.89 -11.48 7.21
N ASP A 207 13.37 -11.36 5.99
CA ASP A 207 14.17 -11.31 4.77
C ASP A 207 13.93 -10.00 4.01
N MET A 208 14.90 -9.10 4.10
CA MET A 208 14.92 -7.81 3.43
C MET A 208 14.91 -7.93 1.90
N ASN A 209 15.43 -9.02 1.33
CA ASN A 209 15.55 -9.21 -0.11
C ASN A 209 14.21 -9.55 -0.78
N ARG A 210 13.15 -9.72 -0.03
CA ARG A 210 11.79 -9.91 -0.55
C ARG A 210 11.18 -8.62 -1.12
N ILE A 211 11.77 -7.45 -0.82
CA ILE A 211 11.40 -6.15 -1.39
C ILE A 211 12.58 -5.55 -2.13
N VAL A 212 12.35 -5.16 -3.39
CA VAL A 212 13.34 -4.46 -4.22
C VAL A 212 13.00 -2.97 -4.24
N PRO A 213 13.81 -2.11 -3.62
CA PRO A 213 13.69 -0.68 -3.83
C PRO A 213 14.21 -0.32 -5.22
N CYS A 214 13.46 0.50 -5.96
CA CYS A 214 13.80 0.90 -7.33
C CYS A 214 14.13 2.40 -7.36
N PRO A 215 15.41 2.79 -7.23
CA PRO A 215 15.80 4.22 -7.15
C PRO A 215 15.40 5.05 -8.37
N LYS A 216 15.25 4.41 -9.54
CA LYS A 216 14.81 5.04 -10.79
C LYS A 216 13.29 5.09 -10.92
N ALA A 217 12.54 4.36 -10.12
CA ALA A 217 11.09 4.45 -10.05
C ALA A 217 10.72 5.57 -9.09
N GLY A 218 10.26 6.68 -9.63
CA GLY A 218 9.94 7.87 -8.85
C GLY A 218 8.44 8.15 -8.76
N PHE A 219 8.03 8.84 -7.72
CA PHE A 219 6.71 9.46 -7.60
C PHE A 219 6.82 10.82 -6.94
N THR A 220 5.84 11.66 -7.21
CA THR A 220 5.65 12.96 -6.55
C THR A 220 4.30 12.99 -5.86
N PHE A 221 4.17 13.89 -4.89
CA PHE A 221 2.91 14.21 -4.22
C PHE A 221 2.90 15.67 -3.82
N GLU A 222 1.72 16.25 -3.63
CA GLU A 222 1.62 17.62 -3.17
C GLU A 222 1.93 17.74 -1.67
N SER A 223 2.87 18.61 -1.34
CA SER A 223 3.19 18.96 0.04
C SER A 223 2.39 20.21 0.45
N PHE A 224 1.72 20.15 1.61
CA PHE A 224 1.02 21.32 2.13
C PHE A 224 2.00 22.39 2.64
N PRO A 225 1.76 23.69 2.35
CA PRO A 225 2.57 24.78 2.90
C PRO A 225 2.35 24.94 4.42
N TRP A 226 3.42 25.22 5.16
CA TRP A 226 3.45 25.33 6.63
C TRP A 226 2.82 26.63 7.21
N THR A 227 2.12 27.41 6.40
CA THR A 227 1.82 28.82 6.69
C THR A 227 0.49 29.09 7.38
N SER A 228 -0.32 28.09 7.74
CA SER A 228 -1.62 28.32 8.39
C SER A 228 -1.76 27.59 9.74
N PRO A 229 -2.52 28.18 10.71
CA PRO A 229 -2.80 27.54 12.01
C PRO A 229 -3.48 26.18 11.91
N SER A 230 -4.28 25.95 10.85
CA SER A 230 -4.89 24.64 10.56
C SER A 230 -3.85 23.54 10.32
N HIS A 231 -2.64 23.90 9.87
CA HIS A 231 -1.54 22.95 9.67
C HIS A 231 -0.96 22.43 10.98
N TRP A 232 -0.98 23.22 12.06
CA TRP A 232 -0.51 22.78 13.37
C TRP A 232 -1.41 21.69 13.96
N SER A 233 -2.73 21.84 13.83
CA SER A 233 -3.67 20.82 14.28
C SER A 233 -3.56 19.54 13.42
N ALA A 234 -3.33 19.68 12.12
CA ALA A 234 -3.09 18.55 11.22
C ALA A 234 -1.77 17.83 11.53
N TYR A 235 -0.71 18.61 11.84
CA TYR A 235 0.57 18.07 12.28
C TYR A 235 0.44 17.28 13.59
N TRP A 236 -0.26 17.86 14.58
CA TRP A 236 -0.52 17.20 15.85
C TRP A 236 -1.25 15.86 15.66
N ARG A 237 -2.36 15.88 14.91
CA ARG A 237 -3.11 14.65 14.59
C ARG A 237 -2.24 13.60 13.88
N ARG A 238 -1.37 14.03 12.98
CA ARG A 238 -0.42 13.14 12.30
C ARG A 238 0.55 12.50 13.29
N MET A 239 1.09 13.27 14.24
CA MET A 239 2.03 12.75 15.23
C MET A 239 1.34 11.76 16.19
N VAL A 240 0.10 12.01 16.58
CA VAL A 240 -0.71 11.06 17.37
C VAL A 240 -0.93 9.77 16.59
N ARG A 241 -1.27 9.84 15.30
CA ARG A 241 -1.41 8.66 14.44
C ARG A 241 -0.11 7.88 14.33
N TYR A 242 1.02 8.55 14.20
CA TYR A 242 2.33 7.87 14.18
C TYR A 242 2.64 7.17 15.50
N GLY A 243 2.26 7.75 16.62
CA GLY A 243 2.34 7.11 17.93
C GLY A 243 1.44 5.86 18.00
N ARG A 244 0.18 5.97 17.57
CA ARG A 244 -0.78 4.88 17.51
C ARG A 244 -0.26 3.74 16.62
N ARG A 245 0.24 4.04 15.43
CA ARG A 245 0.84 3.07 14.51
C ARG A 245 1.90 2.20 15.19
N LYS A 246 2.79 2.80 15.98
CA LYS A 246 3.84 2.07 16.70
C LYS A 246 3.28 1.07 17.71
N TYR A 247 2.24 1.47 18.45
CA TYR A 247 1.59 0.59 19.43
C TYR A 247 0.78 -0.52 18.75
N GLU A 248 0.07 -0.19 17.68
CA GLU A 248 -0.65 -1.19 16.89
C GLU A 248 0.29 -2.24 16.32
N PHE A 249 1.43 -1.85 15.79
CA PHE A 249 2.46 -2.79 15.30
C PHE A 249 3.07 -3.64 16.42
N GLU A 250 3.24 -3.10 17.60
CA GLU A 250 3.71 -3.89 18.73
C GLU A 250 2.71 -4.99 19.11
N LEU A 251 1.42 -4.65 19.16
CA LEU A 251 0.35 -5.62 19.44
C LEU A 251 0.23 -6.67 18.33
N LEU A 252 0.20 -6.22 17.07
CA LEU A 252 0.15 -7.13 15.92
C LEU A 252 1.35 -8.06 15.87
N GLY A 253 2.56 -7.54 16.05
CA GLY A 253 3.78 -8.33 16.01
C GLY A 253 3.78 -9.44 17.06
N LYS A 254 3.36 -9.14 18.28
CA LYS A 254 3.22 -10.14 19.36
C LYS A 254 2.22 -11.23 18.98
N LYS A 255 1.04 -10.82 18.47
CA LYS A 255 0.00 -11.78 18.09
C LYS A 255 0.41 -12.65 16.92
N LEU A 256 0.96 -12.07 15.85
CA LEU A 256 1.37 -12.82 14.67
C LEU A 256 2.52 -13.80 14.96
N LYS A 257 3.48 -13.41 15.79
CA LYS A 257 4.59 -14.31 16.17
C LYS A 257 4.13 -15.49 17.03
N SER A 258 3.12 -15.30 17.87
CA SER A 258 2.60 -16.35 18.74
C SER A 258 1.57 -17.26 18.08
N GLU A 259 0.72 -16.71 17.18
CA GLU A 259 -0.45 -17.40 16.64
C GLU A 259 -0.43 -17.57 15.12
N GLY A 260 0.52 -16.92 14.41
CA GLY A 260 0.63 -16.99 12.96
C GLY A 260 -0.28 -16.03 12.21
N ILE A 261 -0.20 -16.05 10.88
CA ILE A 261 -0.90 -15.12 9.99
C ILE A 261 -2.43 -15.23 10.06
N GLY A 262 -2.96 -16.42 10.37
CA GLY A 262 -4.39 -16.64 10.53
C GLY A 262 -5.02 -15.89 11.70
N ALA A 263 -4.19 -15.33 12.59
CA ALA A 263 -4.61 -14.53 13.74
C ALA A 263 -4.72 -13.03 13.44
N LEU A 264 -4.52 -12.60 12.19
CA LEU A 264 -4.76 -11.20 11.80
C LEU A 264 -6.21 -10.83 12.17
N PRO A 265 -6.43 -9.76 12.97
CA PRO A 265 -7.77 -9.32 13.30
C PRO A 265 -8.46 -8.73 12.07
N ALA A 266 -9.78 -8.80 12.03
CA ALA A 266 -10.57 -8.11 11.00
C ALA A 266 -10.54 -6.59 11.19
N ASP A 267 -10.51 -6.13 12.44
CA ASP A 267 -10.39 -4.72 12.83
C ASP A 267 -9.29 -4.60 13.89
N ILE A 268 -8.39 -3.63 13.73
CA ILE A 268 -7.26 -3.45 14.65
C ILE A 268 -7.71 -3.16 16.09
N THR A 269 -8.89 -2.58 16.25
CA THR A 269 -9.44 -2.25 17.57
C THR A 269 -9.72 -3.48 18.43
N GLU A 270 -9.82 -4.67 17.84
CA GLU A 270 -9.91 -5.95 18.57
C GLU A 270 -8.69 -6.20 19.48
N LEU A 271 -7.54 -5.60 19.16
CA LEU A 271 -6.32 -5.70 19.96
C LEU A 271 -6.20 -4.62 21.05
N TYR A 272 -7.03 -3.58 21.03
CA TYR A 272 -6.95 -2.47 21.97
C TYR A 272 -7.14 -2.85 23.45
N PRO A 273 -7.93 -3.86 23.82
CA PRO A 273 -7.95 -4.34 25.20
C PRO A 273 -6.59 -4.70 25.75
N GLN A 274 -5.66 -5.17 24.89
CA GLN A 274 -4.28 -5.50 25.26
C GLN A 274 -3.37 -4.27 25.41
N SER A 275 -3.86 -3.08 25.08
CA SER A 275 -3.07 -1.83 25.21
C SER A 275 -2.69 -1.50 26.66
N SER A 276 -3.37 -2.08 27.65
CA SER A 276 -3.00 -1.98 29.06
C SER A 276 -1.60 -2.52 29.36
N THR A 277 -1.11 -3.47 28.56
CA THR A 277 0.23 -4.06 28.69
C THR A 277 1.34 -3.23 28.05
N LEU A 278 0.97 -2.22 27.24
CA LEU A 278 1.92 -1.39 26.52
C LEU A 278 2.54 -0.35 27.47
N LYS A 279 3.83 -0.11 27.28
CA LYS A 279 4.57 0.94 27.98
C LYS A 279 4.65 2.21 27.16
N LEU A 280 4.64 3.36 27.83
CA LEU A 280 4.83 4.64 27.16
C LEU A 280 6.19 4.69 26.45
N ARG A 281 6.17 5.04 25.16
CA ARG A 281 7.38 5.22 24.35
C ARG A 281 7.92 6.64 24.52
N TRP A 282 9.11 6.75 25.07
CA TRP A 282 9.83 8.01 25.20
C TRP A 282 10.49 8.39 23.88
N ALA A 283 10.21 9.61 23.40
CA ALA A 283 10.70 10.11 22.11
C ALA A 283 10.81 11.66 22.13
N GLY A 284 11.44 12.21 23.16
CA GLY A 284 11.56 13.67 23.31
C GLY A 284 10.18 14.35 23.32
N ILE A 285 10.01 15.35 22.47
CA ILE A 285 8.74 16.10 22.33
C ILE A 285 7.58 15.24 21.84
N HIS A 286 7.87 14.14 21.12
CA HIS A 286 6.85 13.22 20.64
C HIS A 286 6.32 12.26 21.73
N THR A 287 6.88 12.29 22.93
CA THR A 287 6.36 11.50 24.05
C THR A 287 4.93 11.88 24.39
N ILE A 288 4.57 13.15 24.29
CA ILE A 288 3.21 13.64 24.55
C ILE A 288 2.22 13.04 23.54
N THR A 289 2.55 13.05 22.24
CA THR A 289 1.70 12.48 21.20
C THR A 289 1.60 10.96 21.31
N ASN A 290 2.67 10.28 21.73
CA ASN A 290 2.65 8.86 22.04
C ASN A 290 1.73 8.57 23.23
N TRP A 291 1.80 9.39 24.29
CA TRP A 291 0.91 9.26 25.45
C TRP A 291 -0.56 9.44 25.05
N VAL A 292 -0.88 10.48 24.24
CA VAL A 292 -2.23 10.72 23.76
C VAL A 292 -2.74 9.51 22.96
N ALA A 293 -1.94 8.98 22.03
CA ALA A 293 -2.29 7.81 21.23
C ALA A 293 -2.60 6.59 22.13
N LEU A 294 -1.76 6.35 23.14
CA LEU A 294 -1.97 5.24 24.06
C LEU A 294 -3.23 5.41 24.90
N GLN A 295 -3.55 6.65 25.35
CA GLN A 295 -4.79 6.93 26.07
C GLN A 295 -6.03 6.76 25.21
N GLU A 296 -5.98 7.17 23.93
CA GLU A 296 -7.07 6.95 22.99
C GLU A 296 -7.37 5.46 22.80
N MET A 297 -6.34 4.64 22.61
CA MET A 297 -6.49 3.18 22.51
C MET A 297 -7.11 2.57 23.77
N ARG A 298 -6.67 3.00 24.96
CA ARG A 298 -7.20 2.53 26.25
C ARG A 298 -8.64 2.97 26.53
N ARG A 299 -9.02 4.17 26.07
CA ARG A 299 -10.40 4.69 26.20
C ARG A 299 -11.39 3.98 25.30
N PHE A 300 -10.93 3.47 24.19
CA PHE A 300 -11.76 2.73 23.23
C PHE A 300 -12.40 1.48 23.87
N CYS A 301 -11.82 0.98 24.95
CA CYS A 301 -12.24 -0.24 25.64
C CYS A 301 -13.16 0.04 26.85
N LYS A 302 -13.46 1.32 27.16
CA LYS A 302 -14.37 1.73 28.21
C LYS A 302 -15.73 2.13 27.65
#